data_1cfa75ec191c1df5d54ea0fb6d3d26da
#
_entry.id   1cfa75ec191c1df5d54ea0fb6d3d26da
#
_cell.length_a   1.000
_cell.length_b   1.000
_cell.length_c   1.000
_cell.angle_alpha   90.00
_cell.angle_beta   90.00
_cell.angle_gamma   90.00
#
_symmetry.space_group_name_H-M   'P 1'
#
loop_
_entity.id
_entity.type
_entity.pdbx_description
1 polymer ?
#
loop_
_entity_poly.entity_id
_entity_poly.type
_entity_poly.pdbx_seq_one_letter_code
_entity_poly.pdbx_strand_id
1 'polypeptide(L)'
;MADTMELPLTEKLIVLCVTGSIACVETVKLCHALRRRGAEVQAVMSAAACGIIHPDALTYATGRDTIITISGHVEHVTYCGDEGVADLVLVAPATANTIAKIACGIDDTPPTTFVTTALGNTREKIPVIIVPAMHKAMFRHPAIPNHLSQLAEWGITVIEPRIEEGKAKIADIDAIVLACERACSTHTLAGTSVLITGGRCEEPVDDIRILTTRSSGTMGIELARAAYRSGADVTLVHNEGAPALPPLPNLKTIQTTTAASMHTAVIDIIQHNKPDIYISAAAISDYAPEPYLGKIESKDAPITLTLNPLPKLLKRVFEFNVQTIISFKLGETALKDARHIITNTPEIAMVIANTTSNMGGATGSIQICSRSKEVTVHGSKEILARSIITEIADIHTHGVL
;
A
#
# COMPACT_ATOMS: atom_id res chain seq x y z
N MET A 1 23.01 -17.38 2.92
CA MET A 1 21.66 -17.93 3.08
C MET A 1 20.72 -16.82 2.67
N ALA A 2 19.82 -17.04 1.72
CA ALA A 2 18.78 -16.05 1.44
C ALA A 2 17.89 -16.06 2.69
N ASP A 3 17.91 -14.96 3.45
CA ASP A 3 16.93 -14.72 4.52
C ASP A 3 15.56 -14.71 3.84
N THR A 4 14.82 -15.78 3.98
CA THR A 4 13.43 -15.86 3.53
C THR A 4 12.63 -14.99 4.49
N MET A 5 12.49 -13.71 4.16
CA MET A 5 11.65 -12.79 4.91
C MET A 5 10.25 -13.40 5.01
N GLU A 6 9.72 -13.55 6.23
CA GLU A 6 8.40 -14.12 6.47
C GLU A 6 7.31 -13.39 5.68
N LEU A 7 6.26 -14.12 5.32
CA LEU A 7 5.10 -13.53 4.64
C LEU A 7 4.39 -12.56 5.60
N PRO A 8 3.81 -11.46 5.11
CA PRO A 8 3.27 -10.40 5.96
C PRO A 8 2.17 -10.81 6.94
N LEU A 9 1.45 -11.91 6.65
CA LEU A 9 0.37 -12.42 7.48
C LEU A 9 0.71 -13.79 8.10
N THR A 10 2.00 -14.18 8.16
CA THR A 10 2.43 -15.41 8.84
C THR A 10 1.97 -15.38 10.29
N GLU A 11 1.43 -16.50 10.78
CA GLU A 11 0.88 -16.67 12.14
C GLU A 11 -0.30 -15.74 12.47
N LYS A 12 -0.95 -15.11 11.47
CA LYS A 12 -2.11 -14.24 11.67
C LYS A 12 -3.41 -14.98 11.35
N LEU A 13 -4.35 -14.93 12.30
CA LEU A 13 -5.70 -15.48 12.15
C LEU A 13 -6.71 -14.37 11.84
N ILE A 14 -7.30 -14.43 10.64
CA ILE A 14 -8.30 -13.47 10.16
C ILE A 14 -9.68 -14.11 10.23
N VAL A 15 -10.60 -13.52 10.98
CA VAL A 15 -12.02 -13.89 10.96
C VAL A 15 -12.69 -13.17 9.79
N LEU A 16 -13.05 -13.90 8.74
CA LEU A 16 -13.74 -13.38 7.55
C LEU A 16 -15.25 -13.50 7.71
N CYS A 17 -15.90 -12.38 7.99
CA CYS A 17 -17.37 -12.26 8.09
C CYS A 17 -17.97 -11.96 6.70
N VAL A 18 -18.74 -12.91 6.17
CA VAL A 18 -19.35 -12.84 4.83
C VAL A 18 -20.84 -12.59 4.92
N THR A 19 -21.31 -11.50 4.29
CA THR A 19 -22.72 -11.08 4.36
C THR A 19 -23.43 -11.14 3.01
N GLY A 20 -24.76 -11.08 2.99
CA GLY A 20 -25.62 -11.39 1.86
C GLY A 20 -25.60 -10.40 0.69
N SER A 21 -24.43 -10.11 0.13
CA SER A 21 -24.23 -9.41 -1.12
C SER A 21 -23.79 -10.38 -2.21
N ILE A 22 -24.20 -10.17 -3.47
CA ILE A 22 -23.73 -10.97 -4.61
C ILE A 22 -22.19 -10.98 -4.70
N ALA A 23 -21.52 -9.97 -4.15
CA ALA A 23 -20.07 -9.91 -4.09
C ALA A 23 -19.44 -11.01 -3.21
N CYS A 24 -20.21 -11.77 -2.43
CA CYS A 24 -19.69 -12.90 -1.65
C CYS A 24 -19.10 -14.01 -2.54
N VAL A 25 -19.42 -14.07 -3.84
CA VAL A 25 -18.79 -14.99 -4.80
C VAL A 25 -17.28 -14.75 -4.96
N GLU A 26 -16.78 -13.53 -4.68
CA GLU A 26 -15.36 -13.19 -4.72
C GLU A 26 -14.60 -13.63 -3.46
N THR A 27 -15.30 -14.04 -2.39
CA THR A 27 -14.66 -14.38 -1.10
C THR A 27 -13.77 -15.61 -1.17
N VAL A 28 -14.05 -16.56 -2.07
CA VAL A 28 -13.17 -17.72 -2.32
C VAL A 28 -11.79 -17.26 -2.79
N LYS A 29 -11.75 -16.33 -3.75
CA LYS A 29 -10.50 -15.75 -4.25
C LYS A 29 -9.80 -14.93 -3.15
N LEU A 30 -10.57 -14.21 -2.34
CA LEU A 30 -10.06 -13.44 -1.21
C LEU A 30 -9.40 -14.35 -0.17
N CYS A 31 -10.05 -15.48 0.23
CA CYS A 31 -9.46 -16.48 1.12
C CYS A 31 -8.11 -16.97 0.58
N HIS A 32 -8.06 -17.37 -0.70
CA HIS A 32 -6.82 -17.83 -1.29
C HIS A 32 -5.74 -16.73 -1.33
N ALA A 33 -6.13 -15.47 -1.55
CA ALA A 33 -5.19 -14.34 -1.57
C ALA A 33 -4.59 -14.09 -0.17
N LEU A 34 -5.41 -14.09 0.88
CA LEU A 34 -4.96 -13.95 2.28
C LEU A 34 -4.04 -15.13 2.68
N ARG A 35 -4.41 -16.36 2.35
CA ARG A 35 -3.60 -17.55 2.64
C ARG A 35 -2.25 -17.54 1.92
N ARG A 36 -2.18 -17.04 0.66
CA ARG A 36 -0.89 -16.85 -0.04
C ARG A 36 0.00 -15.83 0.63
N ARG A 37 -0.56 -14.94 1.46
CA ARG A 37 0.20 -13.98 2.27
C ARG A 37 0.56 -14.54 3.66
N GLY A 38 0.20 -15.78 3.96
CA GLY A 38 0.54 -16.49 5.19
C GLY A 38 -0.57 -16.54 6.23
N ALA A 39 -1.74 -15.91 5.99
CA ALA A 39 -2.85 -15.89 6.94
C ALA A 39 -3.53 -17.26 7.11
N GLU A 40 -3.96 -17.55 8.32
CA GLU A 40 -5.05 -18.47 8.61
C GLU A 40 -6.38 -17.70 8.50
N VAL A 41 -7.41 -18.33 7.94
CA VAL A 41 -8.71 -17.67 7.73
C VAL A 41 -9.82 -18.53 8.32
N GLN A 42 -10.62 -17.94 9.22
CA GLN A 42 -11.86 -18.52 9.72
C GLN A 42 -13.05 -17.82 9.08
N ALA A 43 -13.80 -18.53 8.24
CA ALA A 43 -14.98 -17.96 7.60
C ALA A 43 -16.21 -18.03 8.54
N VAL A 44 -16.97 -16.92 8.57
CA VAL A 44 -18.24 -16.77 9.31
C VAL A 44 -19.28 -16.21 8.36
N MET A 45 -20.40 -16.91 8.14
CA MET A 45 -21.39 -16.51 7.16
C MET A 45 -22.74 -16.14 7.79
N SER A 46 -23.39 -15.12 7.24
CA SER A 46 -24.80 -14.88 7.52
C SER A 46 -25.69 -15.85 6.73
N ALA A 47 -26.90 -16.12 7.20
CA ALA A 47 -27.88 -16.93 6.47
C ALA A 47 -28.15 -16.42 5.04
N ALA A 48 -28.18 -15.09 4.86
CA ALA A 48 -28.34 -14.47 3.55
C ALA A 48 -27.14 -14.75 2.61
N ALA A 49 -25.92 -14.86 3.12
CA ALA A 49 -24.75 -15.24 2.33
C ALA A 49 -24.80 -16.72 1.92
N CYS A 50 -25.26 -17.62 2.80
CA CYS A 50 -25.44 -19.04 2.49
C CYS A 50 -26.45 -19.28 1.35
N GLY A 51 -27.38 -18.36 1.12
CA GLY A 51 -28.31 -18.40 -0.03
C GLY A 51 -27.66 -18.04 -1.38
N ILE A 52 -26.44 -17.50 -1.40
CA ILE A 52 -25.73 -17.05 -2.61
C ILE A 52 -24.55 -17.97 -2.92
N ILE A 53 -23.76 -18.32 -1.91
CA ILE A 53 -22.61 -19.22 -2.02
C ILE A 53 -22.71 -20.30 -0.93
N HIS A 54 -22.44 -21.55 -1.31
CA HIS A 54 -22.48 -22.64 -0.34
C HIS A 54 -21.35 -22.52 0.68
N PRO A 55 -21.57 -22.76 1.99
CA PRO A 55 -20.53 -22.71 3.01
C PRO A 55 -19.31 -23.59 2.72
N ASP A 56 -19.51 -24.76 2.09
CA ASP A 56 -18.42 -25.66 1.71
C ASP A 56 -17.39 -25.02 0.78
N ALA A 57 -17.79 -24.02 -0.01
CA ALA A 57 -16.85 -23.30 -0.86
C ALA A 57 -15.82 -22.52 -0.03
N LEU A 58 -16.24 -21.97 1.11
CA LEU A 58 -15.34 -21.29 2.04
C LEU A 58 -14.60 -22.27 2.94
N THR A 59 -15.25 -23.34 3.38
CA THR A 59 -14.58 -24.48 4.09
C THR A 59 -13.42 -25.00 3.25
N TYR A 60 -13.63 -25.25 1.95
CA TYR A 60 -12.55 -25.65 1.05
C TYR A 60 -11.45 -24.59 0.92
N ALA A 61 -11.83 -23.32 0.73
CA ALA A 61 -10.88 -22.24 0.51
C ALA A 61 -10.02 -21.94 1.76
N THR A 62 -10.58 -22.07 2.95
CA THR A 62 -9.91 -21.78 4.22
C THR A 62 -9.24 -23.02 4.82
N GLY A 63 -9.76 -24.23 4.54
CA GLY A 63 -9.36 -25.47 5.19
C GLY A 63 -9.91 -25.62 6.62
N ARG A 64 -10.92 -24.81 7.00
CA ARG A 64 -11.61 -24.80 8.30
C ARG A 64 -13.11 -24.79 8.07
N ASP A 65 -13.87 -25.48 8.94
CA ASP A 65 -15.33 -25.46 8.87
C ASP A 65 -15.88 -24.02 8.94
N THR A 66 -16.76 -23.68 8.02
CA THR A 66 -17.38 -22.37 7.97
C THR A 66 -18.44 -22.23 9.07
N ILE A 67 -18.35 -21.21 9.91
CA ILE A 67 -19.33 -20.93 10.97
C ILE A 67 -20.55 -20.24 10.34
N ILE A 68 -21.72 -20.90 10.45
CA ILE A 68 -23.01 -20.39 9.94
C ILE A 68 -24.04 -20.11 11.04
N THR A 69 -23.79 -20.65 12.23
CA THR A 69 -24.59 -20.45 13.44
C THR A 69 -23.64 -20.38 14.64
N ILE A 70 -24.01 -19.62 15.64
CA ILE A 70 -23.32 -19.64 16.93
C ILE A 70 -23.90 -20.74 17.77
N SER A 71 -23.06 -21.63 18.30
CA SER A 71 -23.44 -22.78 19.10
C SER A 71 -23.17 -22.58 20.60
N GLY A 72 -23.39 -23.61 21.40
CA GLY A 72 -22.99 -23.61 22.81
C GLY A 72 -21.48 -23.56 23.05
N HIS A 73 -20.64 -23.61 21.98
CA HIS A 73 -19.20 -23.43 22.07
C HIS A 73 -18.79 -21.96 22.07
N VAL A 74 -19.77 -21.03 21.93
CA VAL A 74 -19.56 -19.56 21.95
C VAL A 74 -18.41 -19.10 21.07
N GLU A 75 -18.41 -19.53 19.81
CA GLU A 75 -17.31 -19.38 18.85
C GLU A 75 -16.82 -17.92 18.75
N HIS A 76 -17.75 -16.94 18.80
CA HIS A 76 -17.42 -15.52 18.80
C HIS A 76 -16.51 -15.12 19.95
N VAL A 77 -16.70 -15.70 21.15
CA VAL A 77 -15.83 -15.46 22.33
C VAL A 77 -14.48 -16.14 22.15
N THR A 78 -14.48 -17.39 21.64
CA THR A 78 -13.24 -18.14 21.37
C THR A 78 -12.33 -17.41 20.39
N TYR A 79 -12.89 -16.74 19.38
CA TYR A 79 -12.09 -16.01 18.39
C TYR A 79 -11.86 -14.55 18.77
N CYS A 80 -12.87 -13.84 19.30
CA CYS A 80 -12.84 -12.38 19.42
C CYS A 80 -13.00 -11.86 20.88
N GLY A 81 -13.22 -12.74 21.87
CA GLY A 81 -13.29 -12.36 23.27
C GLY A 81 -11.93 -11.93 23.86
N ASP A 82 -11.90 -11.57 25.14
CA ASP A 82 -10.69 -11.07 25.82
C ASP A 82 -9.48 -12.05 25.81
N GLU A 83 -9.73 -13.34 25.62
CA GLU A 83 -8.71 -14.38 25.42
C GLU A 83 -8.81 -14.99 24.02
N GLY A 84 -9.42 -14.27 23.08
CA GLY A 84 -9.62 -14.73 21.72
C GLY A 84 -8.32 -14.76 20.92
N VAL A 85 -8.33 -15.56 19.85
CA VAL A 85 -7.13 -15.85 19.05
C VAL A 85 -7.11 -15.11 17.71
N ALA A 86 -8.11 -14.27 17.41
CA ALA A 86 -8.18 -13.55 16.15
C ALA A 86 -7.29 -12.28 16.17
N ASP A 87 -6.47 -12.11 15.15
CA ASP A 87 -5.68 -10.89 14.93
C ASP A 87 -6.46 -9.81 14.18
N LEU A 88 -7.54 -10.16 13.48
CA LEU A 88 -8.33 -9.24 12.65
C LEU A 88 -9.72 -9.79 12.39
N VAL A 89 -10.74 -8.91 12.43
CA VAL A 89 -12.07 -9.19 11.88
C VAL A 89 -12.26 -8.43 10.57
N LEU A 90 -12.49 -9.16 9.48
CA LEU A 90 -12.71 -8.64 8.14
C LEU A 90 -14.16 -8.87 7.71
N VAL A 91 -14.96 -7.83 7.56
CA VAL A 91 -16.34 -7.93 7.04
C VAL A 91 -16.33 -7.65 5.54
N ALA A 92 -16.28 -8.70 4.75
CA ALA A 92 -16.17 -8.62 3.29
C ALA A 92 -16.96 -9.74 2.59
N PRO A 93 -17.99 -9.41 1.80
CA PRO A 93 -18.59 -8.08 1.62
C PRO A 93 -19.46 -7.65 2.81
N ALA A 94 -19.54 -6.35 3.07
CA ALA A 94 -20.45 -5.75 4.05
C ALA A 94 -21.67 -5.14 3.34
N THR A 95 -22.88 -5.66 3.61
CA THR A 95 -24.13 -5.09 3.11
C THR A 95 -24.54 -3.86 3.90
N ALA A 96 -25.40 -3.00 3.33
CA ALA A 96 -26.00 -1.87 4.03
C ALA A 96 -26.66 -2.29 5.35
N ASN A 97 -27.37 -3.43 5.36
CA ASN A 97 -28.01 -3.97 6.55
C ASN A 97 -26.98 -4.31 7.64
N THR A 98 -25.88 -4.97 7.27
CA THR A 98 -24.83 -5.35 8.23
C THR A 98 -24.11 -4.11 8.78
N ILE A 99 -23.79 -3.13 7.93
CA ILE A 99 -23.17 -1.85 8.33
C ILE A 99 -24.07 -1.14 9.34
N ALA A 100 -25.37 -1.01 9.04
CA ALA A 100 -26.33 -0.38 9.94
C ALA A 100 -26.46 -1.12 11.28
N LYS A 101 -26.51 -2.45 11.27
CA LYS A 101 -26.58 -3.27 12.49
C LYS A 101 -25.35 -3.07 13.36
N ILE A 102 -24.16 -3.15 12.81
CA ILE A 102 -22.91 -2.91 13.55
C ILE A 102 -22.91 -1.51 14.18
N ALA A 103 -23.27 -0.48 13.40
CA ALA A 103 -23.32 0.90 13.88
C ALA A 103 -24.36 1.13 14.97
N CYS A 104 -25.41 0.30 15.02
CA CYS A 104 -26.46 0.37 16.05
C CYS A 104 -26.29 -0.65 17.19
N GLY A 105 -25.22 -1.44 17.20
CA GLY A 105 -24.98 -2.48 18.21
C GLY A 105 -25.96 -3.65 18.15
N ILE A 106 -26.47 -4.00 16.95
CA ILE A 106 -27.39 -5.13 16.75
C ILE A 106 -26.60 -6.36 16.34
N ASP A 107 -26.63 -7.40 17.12
CA ASP A 107 -25.82 -8.63 16.96
C ASP A 107 -26.66 -9.91 16.74
N ASP A 108 -27.67 -9.83 15.89
CA ASP A 108 -28.62 -10.89 15.58
C ASP A 108 -28.16 -11.88 14.49
N THR A 109 -26.92 -11.81 14.05
CA THR A 109 -26.33 -12.70 13.06
C THR A 109 -24.89 -13.08 13.45
N PRO A 110 -24.37 -14.26 13.06
CA PRO A 110 -22.98 -14.61 13.36
C PRO A 110 -21.97 -13.51 13.01
N PRO A 111 -21.96 -12.93 11.79
CA PRO A 111 -21.05 -11.83 11.48
C PRO A 111 -21.15 -10.62 12.40
N THR A 112 -22.36 -10.18 12.78
CA THR A 112 -22.53 -9.04 13.67
C THR A 112 -22.09 -9.37 15.09
N THR A 113 -22.36 -10.57 15.58
CA THR A 113 -21.92 -11.01 16.93
C THR A 113 -20.39 -11.06 17.03
N PHE A 114 -19.70 -11.57 16.00
CA PHE A 114 -18.24 -11.56 15.97
C PHE A 114 -17.67 -10.15 16.01
N VAL A 115 -18.25 -9.22 15.23
CA VAL A 115 -17.82 -7.80 15.24
C VAL A 115 -18.10 -7.14 16.59
N THR A 116 -19.29 -7.34 17.16
CA THR A 116 -19.67 -6.79 18.47
C THR A 116 -18.70 -7.27 19.55
N THR A 117 -18.35 -8.57 19.53
CA THR A 117 -17.38 -9.14 20.48
C THR A 117 -16.00 -8.56 20.30
N ALA A 118 -15.50 -8.43 19.06
CA ALA A 118 -14.21 -7.83 18.78
C ALA A 118 -14.09 -6.36 19.22
N LEU A 119 -15.15 -5.59 19.01
CA LEU A 119 -15.20 -4.18 19.44
C LEU A 119 -15.30 -4.04 20.98
N GLY A 120 -15.90 -5.00 21.65
CA GLY A 120 -16.02 -5.07 23.11
C GLY A 120 -14.82 -5.65 23.83
N ASN A 121 -13.82 -6.17 23.11
CA ASN A 121 -12.61 -6.73 23.72
C ASN A 121 -11.81 -5.64 24.45
N THR A 122 -11.53 -5.89 25.74
CA THR A 122 -10.90 -4.93 26.63
C THR A 122 -9.40 -5.19 26.85
N ARG A 123 -8.91 -6.39 26.50
CA ARG A 123 -7.49 -6.76 26.68
C ARG A 123 -6.64 -6.40 25.47
N GLU A 124 -7.09 -6.80 24.29
CA GLU A 124 -6.38 -6.48 23.04
C GLU A 124 -7.37 -5.93 22.01
N LYS A 125 -7.07 -4.78 21.48
CA LYS A 125 -7.91 -4.17 20.46
C LYS A 125 -7.78 -4.96 19.15
N ILE A 126 -8.75 -5.84 18.85
CA ILE A 126 -8.82 -6.54 17.58
C ILE A 126 -9.24 -5.54 16.49
N PRO A 127 -8.39 -5.27 15.49
CA PRO A 127 -8.77 -4.38 14.39
C PRO A 127 -9.95 -4.96 13.61
N VAL A 128 -10.83 -4.06 13.13
CA VAL A 128 -11.97 -4.41 12.30
C VAL A 128 -11.87 -3.68 10.97
N ILE A 129 -12.02 -4.42 9.87
CA ILE A 129 -12.08 -3.85 8.52
C ILE A 129 -13.44 -4.14 7.91
N ILE A 130 -14.07 -3.12 7.35
CA ILE A 130 -15.36 -3.21 6.65
C ILE A 130 -15.17 -2.88 5.18
N VAL A 131 -15.66 -3.79 4.31
CA VAL A 131 -15.60 -3.65 2.85
C VAL A 131 -17.03 -3.58 2.29
N PRO A 132 -17.60 -2.38 2.10
CA PRO A 132 -18.96 -2.20 1.60
C PRO A 132 -19.13 -2.76 0.19
N ALA A 133 -20.27 -3.47 -0.05
CA ALA A 133 -20.65 -3.94 -1.37
C ALA A 133 -22.17 -3.98 -1.52
N MET A 134 -22.71 -3.04 -2.30
CA MET A 134 -24.15 -2.87 -2.48
C MET A 134 -24.47 -2.09 -3.76
N HIS A 135 -25.75 -2.01 -4.12
CA HIS A 135 -26.19 -1.13 -5.21
C HIS A 135 -25.93 0.34 -4.86
N LYS A 136 -25.53 1.16 -5.83
CA LYS A 136 -25.17 2.58 -5.64
C LYS A 136 -26.29 3.41 -4.95
N ALA A 137 -27.56 3.09 -5.23
CA ALA A 137 -28.70 3.77 -4.59
C ALA A 137 -28.73 3.47 -3.08
N MET A 138 -28.38 2.24 -2.66
CA MET A 138 -28.29 1.88 -1.25
C MET A 138 -27.09 2.57 -0.57
N PHE A 139 -25.96 2.62 -1.24
CA PHE A 139 -24.75 3.30 -0.74
C PHE A 139 -24.98 4.82 -0.53
N ARG A 140 -25.84 5.44 -1.37
CA ARG A 140 -26.22 6.84 -1.25
C ARG A 140 -27.34 7.12 -0.23
N HIS A 141 -27.94 6.08 0.36
CA HIS A 141 -28.96 6.29 1.39
C HIS A 141 -28.38 7.11 2.55
N PRO A 142 -29.04 8.16 3.03
CA PRO A 142 -28.44 9.10 4.01
C PRO A 142 -27.88 8.45 5.27
N ALA A 143 -28.43 7.33 5.72
CA ALA A 143 -27.95 6.62 6.89
C ALA A 143 -26.58 5.92 6.64
N ILE A 144 -26.28 5.46 5.42
CA ILE A 144 -25.07 4.65 5.17
C ILE A 144 -23.79 5.47 5.33
N PRO A 145 -23.62 6.65 4.71
CA PRO A 145 -22.45 7.50 4.98
C PRO A 145 -22.30 7.85 6.45
N ASN A 146 -23.41 8.16 7.15
CA ASN A 146 -23.37 8.47 8.58
C ASN A 146 -22.88 7.28 9.42
N HIS A 147 -23.39 6.07 9.14
CA HIS A 147 -22.94 4.85 9.82
C HIS A 147 -21.47 4.55 9.52
N LEU A 148 -21.01 4.69 8.28
CA LEU A 148 -19.60 4.49 7.93
C LEU A 148 -18.69 5.50 8.65
N SER A 149 -19.10 6.77 8.75
CA SER A 149 -18.39 7.79 9.51
C SER A 149 -18.31 7.44 11.00
N GLN A 150 -19.42 7.05 11.61
CA GLN A 150 -19.48 6.60 13.00
C GLN A 150 -18.56 5.40 13.25
N LEU A 151 -18.56 4.41 12.36
CA LEU A 151 -17.70 3.23 12.47
C LEU A 151 -16.22 3.62 12.36
N ALA A 152 -15.89 4.56 11.48
CA ALA A 152 -14.54 5.09 11.36
C ALA A 152 -14.08 5.84 12.64
N GLU A 153 -14.98 6.59 13.30
CA GLU A 153 -14.72 7.22 14.60
C GLU A 153 -14.42 6.20 15.71
N TRP A 154 -14.99 4.99 15.62
CA TRP A 154 -14.68 3.88 16.53
C TRP A 154 -13.33 3.20 16.21
N GLY A 155 -12.65 3.65 15.15
CA GLY A 155 -11.37 3.10 14.71
C GLY A 155 -11.50 1.90 13.77
N ILE A 156 -12.69 1.66 13.21
CA ILE A 156 -12.91 0.65 12.18
C ILE A 156 -12.37 1.18 10.85
N THR A 157 -11.58 0.38 10.17
CA THR A 157 -11.10 0.74 8.83
C THR A 157 -12.17 0.43 7.78
N VAL A 158 -12.59 1.44 7.03
CA VAL A 158 -13.53 1.30 5.91
C VAL A 158 -12.74 1.36 4.61
N ILE A 159 -12.85 0.32 3.78
CA ILE A 159 -12.26 0.30 2.44
C ILE A 159 -13.34 0.73 1.44
N GLU A 160 -13.10 1.85 0.75
CA GLU A 160 -14.06 2.41 -0.22
C GLU A 160 -14.40 1.40 -1.33
N PRO A 161 -15.68 1.23 -1.66
CA PRO A 161 -16.08 0.37 -2.77
C PRO A 161 -15.70 0.99 -4.11
N ARG A 162 -15.48 0.16 -5.12
CA ARG A 162 -15.33 0.63 -6.51
C ARG A 162 -16.69 1.03 -7.07
N ILE A 163 -16.79 2.25 -7.58
CA ILE A 163 -18.03 2.72 -8.20
C ILE A 163 -17.98 2.48 -9.71
N GLU A 164 -18.58 1.37 -10.15
CA GLU A 164 -18.60 0.95 -11.53
C GLU A 164 -20.02 0.55 -11.96
N GLU A 165 -20.43 0.89 -13.17
CA GLU A 165 -21.73 0.51 -13.77
C GLU A 165 -22.93 0.80 -12.84
N GLY A 166 -22.91 1.90 -12.09
CA GLY A 166 -23.98 2.23 -11.15
C GLY A 166 -24.04 1.36 -9.88
N LYS A 167 -22.99 0.58 -9.59
CA LYS A 167 -22.87 -0.28 -8.41
C LYS A 167 -21.68 0.16 -7.56
N ALA A 168 -21.82 0.02 -6.25
CA ALA A 168 -20.71 0.03 -5.30
C ALA A 168 -20.22 -1.42 -5.18
N LYS A 169 -19.30 -1.81 -6.08
CA LYS A 169 -18.70 -3.15 -6.10
C LYS A 169 -17.71 -3.28 -4.95
N ILE A 170 -17.49 -4.50 -4.50
CA ILE A 170 -16.45 -4.80 -3.51
C ILE A 170 -15.09 -4.22 -3.98
N ALA A 171 -14.31 -3.72 -3.05
CA ALA A 171 -12.95 -3.26 -3.34
C ALA A 171 -12.09 -4.36 -3.98
N ASP A 172 -11.01 -4.00 -4.66
CA ASP A 172 -10.09 -4.98 -5.23
C ASP A 172 -9.50 -5.87 -4.14
N ILE A 173 -9.33 -7.15 -4.45
CA ILE A 173 -8.75 -8.13 -3.51
C ILE A 173 -7.37 -7.65 -3.03
N ASP A 174 -6.57 -7.05 -3.92
CA ASP A 174 -5.27 -6.49 -3.57
C ASP A 174 -5.37 -5.37 -2.52
N ALA A 175 -6.37 -4.49 -2.64
CA ALA A 175 -6.66 -3.46 -1.64
C ALA A 175 -7.01 -4.06 -0.28
N ILE A 176 -7.89 -5.06 -0.28
CA ILE A 176 -8.36 -5.72 0.96
C ILE A 176 -7.17 -6.41 1.64
N VAL A 177 -6.38 -7.17 0.88
CA VAL A 177 -5.20 -7.88 1.42
C VAL A 177 -4.18 -6.90 1.98
N LEU A 178 -3.87 -5.82 1.25
CA LEU A 178 -2.91 -4.81 1.72
C LEU A 178 -3.38 -4.10 2.99
N ALA A 179 -4.69 -3.84 3.13
CA ALA A 179 -5.26 -3.29 4.35
C ALA A 179 -5.20 -4.28 5.53
N CYS A 180 -5.42 -5.58 5.27
CA CYS A 180 -5.24 -6.63 6.28
C CYS A 180 -3.77 -6.72 6.73
N GLU A 181 -2.83 -6.68 5.80
CA GLU A 181 -1.40 -6.67 6.10
C GLU A 181 -1.01 -5.48 6.99
N ARG A 182 -1.54 -4.27 6.72
CA ARG A 182 -1.35 -3.11 7.59
C ARG A 182 -1.95 -3.33 8.97
N ALA A 183 -3.20 -3.79 9.05
CA ALA A 183 -3.91 -3.97 10.31
C ALA A 183 -3.22 -4.99 11.25
N CYS A 184 -2.56 -6.00 10.69
CA CYS A 184 -1.85 -7.05 11.44
C CYS A 184 -0.35 -6.75 11.65
N SER A 185 0.14 -5.57 11.23
CA SER A 185 1.57 -5.23 11.32
C SER A 185 1.96 -4.70 12.70
N THR A 186 3.27 -4.61 12.95
CA THR A 186 3.84 -4.00 14.16
C THR A 186 3.79 -2.47 14.17
N HIS A 187 3.33 -1.85 13.09
CA HIS A 187 3.15 -0.39 12.95
C HIS A 187 4.40 0.44 13.29
N THR A 188 5.58 -0.01 12.88
CA THR A 188 6.87 0.64 13.17
C THR A 188 6.98 2.08 12.66
N LEU A 189 6.12 2.48 11.71
CA LEU A 189 6.01 3.85 11.19
C LEU A 189 4.65 4.48 11.49
N ALA A 190 3.96 4.06 12.57
CA ALA A 190 2.68 4.67 12.96
C ALA A 190 2.86 6.17 13.25
N GLY A 191 1.95 6.99 12.71
CA GLY A 191 1.99 8.45 12.87
C GLY A 191 3.07 9.15 12.05
N THR A 192 3.81 8.41 11.21
CA THR A 192 4.86 8.96 10.34
C THR A 192 4.32 9.20 8.93
N SER A 193 4.57 10.38 8.39
CA SER A 193 4.23 10.74 7.02
C SER A 193 5.40 10.49 6.07
N VAL A 194 5.16 9.69 5.01
CA VAL A 194 6.19 9.28 4.04
C VAL A 194 5.84 9.77 2.65
N LEU A 195 6.68 10.61 2.08
CA LEU A 195 6.62 11.04 0.68
C LEU A 195 7.61 10.23 -0.15
N ILE A 196 7.12 9.60 -1.21
CA ILE A 196 7.94 8.77 -2.11
C ILE A 196 7.82 9.31 -3.53
N THR A 197 8.95 9.45 -4.23
CA THR A 197 8.94 9.59 -5.68
C THR A 197 9.32 8.28 -6.33
N GLY A 198 8.55 7.85 -7.35
CA GLY A 198 8.78 6.58 -8.05
C GLY A 198 8.57 6.71 -9.56
N GLY A 199 9.01 5.69 -10.30
CA GLY A 199 8.84 5.67 -11.75
C GLY A 199 9.87 6.49 -12.52
N ARG A 200 9.46 6.98 -13.67
CA ARG A 200 10.31 7.73 -14.62
C ARG A 200 9.68 9.07 -14.95
N CYS A 201 10.48 9.98 -15.48
CA CYS A 201 9.98 11.18 -16.15
C CYS A 201 10.00 10.97 -17.66
N GLU A 202 9.05 11.60 -18.36
CA GLU A 202 8.89 11.55 -19.81
C GLU A 202 8.98 12.99 -20.34
N GLU A 203 10.15 13.35 -20.86
CA GLU A 203 10.40 14.70 -21.36
C GLU A 203 10.01 14.78 -22.83
N PRO A 204 9.12 15.69 -23.23
CA PRO A 204 8.66 15.80 -24.60
C PRO A 204 9.82 16.23 -25.53
N VAL A 205 9.99 15.53 -26.65
CA VAL A 205 10.84 15.92 -27.78
C VAL A 205 10.02 16.69 -28.81
N ASP A 206 8.83 16.20 -29.09
CA ASP A 206 7.78 16.84 -29.92
C ASP A 206 6.41 16.33 -29.42
N ASP A 207 5.31 16.69 -30.09
CA ASP A 207 3.94 16.27 -29.70
C ASP A 207 3.74 14.74 -29.72
N ILE A 208 4.70 13.96 -30.22
CA ILE A 208 4.57 12.52 -30.39
C ILE A 208 5.69 11.75 -29.68
N ARG A 209 6.90 12.31 -29.63
CA ARG A 209 8.10 11.63 -29.13
C ARG A 209 8.51 12.14 -27.78
N ILE A 210 8.96 11.23 -26.94
CA ILE A 210 9.45 11.52 -25.60
C ILE A 210 10.89 10.97 -25.42
N LEU A 211 11.65 11.65 -24.57
CA LEU A 211 12.88 11.16 -23.98
C LEU A 211 12.58 10.67 -22.56
N THR A 212 12.94 9.42 -22.27
CA THR A 212 12.65 8.82 -20.96
C THR A 212 13.68 7.80 -20.55
N THR A 213 13.64 7.35 -19.29
CA THR A 213 14.46 6.26 -18.76
C THR A 213 13.72 4.92 -18.84
N ARG A 214 14.45 3.80 -18.63
CA ARG A 214 13.87 2.44 -18.64
C ARG A 214 13.19 2.04 -17.32
N SER A 215 13.00 2.95 -16.39
CA SER A 215 12.39 2.63 -15.10
C SER A 215 10.91 2.22 -15.27
N SER A 216 10.53 1.09 -14.67
CA SER A 216 9.14 0.59 -14.64
C SER A 216 8.29 1.20 -13.53
N GLY A 217 8.89 1.89 -12.56
CA GLY A 217 8.20 2.40 -11.37
C GLY A 217 7.94 1.36 -10.27
N THR A 218 8.15 0.07 -10.52
CA THR A 218 7.81 -1.00 -9.57
C THR A 218 8.44 -0.82 -8.19
N MET A 219 9.69 -0.34 -8.09
CA MET A 219 10.33 -0.13 -6.79
C MET A 219 9.60 0.95 -5.96
N GLY A 220 9.20 2.05 -6.57
CA GLY A 220 8.42 3.09 -5.89
C GLY A 220 7.06 2.57 -5.36
N ILE A 221 6.39 1.73 -6.14
CA ILE A 221 5.15 1.05 -5.74
C ILE A 221 5.39 0.12 -4.55
N GLU A 222 6.42 -0.72 -4.59
CA GLU A 222 6.71 -1.65 -3.49
C GLU A 222 7.19 -0.94 -2.22
N LEU A 223 7.92 0.17 -2.35
CA LEU A 223 8.24 1.04 -1.21
C LEU A 223 6.99 1.65 -0.58
N ALA A 224 6.05 2.13 -1.39
CA ALA A 224 4.79 2.67 -0.90
C ALA A 224 3.95 1.59 -0.19
N ARG A 225 3.88 0.38 -0.74
CA ARG A 225 3.22 -0.77 -0.10
C ARG A 225 3.90 -1.14 1.22
N ALA A 226 5.22 -1.20 1.26
CA ALA A 226 5.98 -1.55 2.45
C ALA A 226 5.82 -0.49 3.56
N ALA A 227 5.92 0.80 3.22
CA ALA A 227 5.70 1.89 4.17
C ALA A 227 4.25 1.89 4.70
N TYR A 228 3.27 1.68 3.83
CA TYR A 228 1.86 1.56 4.22
C TYR A 228 1.63 0.39 5.19
N ARG A 229 2.18 -0.81 4.90
CA ARG A 229 2.14 -1.97 5.82
C ARG A 229 2.72 -1.64 7.18
N SER A 230 3.81 -0.88 7.22
CA SER A 230 4.47 -0.46 8.47
C SER A 230 3.71 0.63 9.24
N GLY A 231 2.51 1.01 8.82
CA GLY A 231 1.65 1.96 9.53
C GLY A 231 1.79 3.43 9.09
N ALA A 232 2.64 3.76 8.11
CA ALA A 232 2.83 5.13 7.65
C ALA A 232 1.63 5.72 6.91
N ASP A 233 1.56 7.05 6.89
CA ASP A 233 0.72 7.83 5.97
C ASP A 233 1.52 8.12 4.71
N VAL A 234 1.17 7.47 3.61
CA VAL A 234 2.00 7.43 2.40
C VAL A 234 1.44 8.33 1.30
N THR A 235 2.30 9.15 0.71
CA THR A 235 2.02 9.85 -0.55
C THR A 235 3.07 9.42 -1.59
N LEU A 236 2.62 8.80 -2.68
CA LEU A 236 3.46 8.41 -3.80
C LEU A 236 3.25 9.34 -4.99
N VAL A 237 4.32 10.01 -5.43
CA VAL A 237 4.35 10.78 -6.69
C VAL A 237 5.02 9.91 -7.75
N HIS A 238 4.31 9.59 -8.83
CA HIS A 238 4.79 8.66 -9.85
C HIS A 238 4.26 8.99 -11.26
N ASN A 239 4.84 8.35 -12.29
CA ASN A 239 4.35 8.51 -13.66
C ASN A 239 3.11 7.65 -13.96
N GLU A 240 2.29 8.05 -14.93
CA GLU A 240 1.07 7.35 -15.34
C GLU A 240 1.30 5.89 -15.78
N GLY A 241 2.45 5.59 -16.38
CA GLY A 241 2.80 4.23 -16.82
C GLY A 241 3.30 3.29 -15.72
N ALA A 242 3.35 3.73 -14.46
CA ALA A 242 3.69 2.85 -13.33
C ALA A 242 2.48 1.98 -12.94
N PRO A 243 2.70 0.80 -12.32
CA PRO A 243 1.61 0.00 -11.77
C PRO A 243 0.76 0.82 -10.80
N ALA A 244 -0.56 0.66 -10.85
CA ALA A 244 -1.46 1.38 -9.96
C ALA A 244 -1.41 0.82 -8.53
N LEU A 245 -1.47 1.70 -7.53
CA LEU A 245 -1.81 1.31 -6.16
C LEU A 245 -3.32 1.35 -5.95
N PRO A 246 -3.87 0.44 -5.14
CA PRO A 246 -5.28 0.50 -4.82
C PRO A 246 -5.60 1.72 -3.95
N PRO A 247 -6.79 2.33 -4.11
CA PRO A 247 -7.23 3.41 -3.24
C PRO A 247 -7.49 2.88 -1.83
N LEU A 248 -6.72 3.36 -0.86
CA LEU A 248 -6.83 3.00 0.55
C LEU A 248 -6.72 4.24 1.44
N PRO A 249 -7.34 4.25 2.63
CA PRO A 249 -7.05 5.26 3.63
C PRO A 249 -5.53 5.33 3.91
N ASN A 250 -5.00 6.52 4.09
CA ASN A 250 -3.57 6.75 4.38
C ASN A 250 -2.59 6.32 3.25
N LEU A 251 -3.10 6.11 2.03
CA LEU A 251 -2.30 5.81 0.84
C LEU A 251 -2.78 6.68 -0.33
N LYS A 252 -2.03 7.72 -0.65
CA LYS A 252 -2.34 8.67 -1.73
C LYS A 252 -1.37 8.51 -2.88
N THR A 253 -1.88 8.69 -4.11
CA THR A 253 -1.05 8.69 -5.32
C THR A 253 -1.27 10.00 -6.08
N ILE A 254 -0.18 10.56 -6.62
CA ILE A 254 -0.21 11.74 -7.47
C ILE A 254 0.55 11.40 -8.74
N GLN A 255 -0.13 11.52 -9.87
CA GLN A 255 0.48 11.24 -11.17
C GLN A 255 1.15 12.47 -11.74
N THR A 256 2.33 12.29 -12.30
CA THR A 256 3.13 13.33 -12.95
C THR A 256 3.76 12.75 -14.21
N THR A 257 4.10 13.60 -15.18
CA THR A 257 4.67 13.15 -16.46
C THR A 257 6.13 13.55 -16.58
N THR A 258 6.44 14.85 -16.39
CA THR A 258 7.78 15.40 -16.59
C THR A 258 8.53 15.60 -15.28
N ALA A 259 9.84 15.81 -15.34
CA ALA A 259 10.62 16.22 -14.18
C ALA A 259 10.09 17.51 -13.55
N ALA A 260 9.67 18.48 -14.36
CA ALA A 260 9.10 19.74 -13.89
C ALA A 260 7.80 19.54 -13.11
N SER A 261 6.86 18.70 -13.61
CA SER A 261 5.61 18.39 -12.91
C SER A 261 5.86 17.61 -11.61
N MET A 262 6.81 16.67 -11.61
CA MET A 262 7.22 15.96 -10.40
C MET A 262 7.84 16.90 -9.36
N HIS A 263 8.70 17.81 -9.79
CA HIS A 263 9.25 18.87 -8.92
C HIS A 263 8.15 19.69 -8.25
N THR A 264 7.21 20.21 -9.05
CA THR A 264 6.11 21.02 -8.54
C THR A 264 5.29 20.24 -7.51
N ALA A 265 4.88 19.01 -7.83
CA ALA A 265 4.09 18.17 -6.93
C ALA A 265 4.83 17.87 -5.61
N VAL A 266 6.11 17.51 -5.67
CA VAL A 266 6.90 17.19 -4.46
C VAL A 266 7.08 18.41 -3.58
N ILE A 267 7.43 19.57 -4.16
CA ILE A 267 7.65 20.81 -3.37
C ILE A 267 6.33 21.30 -2.76
N ASP A 268 5.22 21.24 -3.49
CA ASP A 268 3.90 21.58 -2.97
C ASP A 268 3.51 20.69 -1.76
N ILE A 269 3.73 19.38 -1.85
CA ILE A 269 3.49 18.46 -0.74
C ILE A 269 4.39 18.79 0.45
N ILE A 270 5.67 19.01 0.25
CA ILE A 270 6.61 19.32 1.34
C ILE A 270 6.21 20.61 2.06
N GLN A 271 5.81 21.64 1.32
CA GLN A 271 5.39 22.93 1.89
C GLN A 271 4.11 22.82 2.73
N HIS A 272 3.12 22.06 2.26
CA HIS A 272 1.81 22.01 2.90
C HIS A 272 1.68 20.86 3.92
N ASN A 273 2.27 19.70 3.65
CA ASN A 273 2.10 18.48 4.46
C ASN A 273 3.30 18.17 5.37
N LYS A 274 4.49 18.74 5.09
CA LYS A 274 5.74 18.56 5.87
C LYS A 274 6.00 17.08 6.19
N PRO A 275 6.27 16.24 5.19
CA PRO A 275 6.51 14.81 5.44
C PRO A 275 7.74 14.60 6.32
N ASP A 276 7.66 13.61 7.21
CA ASP A 276 8.77 13.23 8.10
C ASP A 276 9.90 12.55 7.33
N ILE A 277 9.51 11.74 6.33
CA ILE A 277 10.44 10.95 5.51
C ILE A 277 10.21 11.26 4.03
N TYR A 278 11.29 11.49 3.30
CA TYR A 278 11.29 11.60 1.84
C TYR A 278 12.17 10.51 1.19
N ILE A 279 11.59 9.71 0.31
CA ILE A 279 12.28 8.66 -0.44
C ILE A 279 12.35 9.04 -1.93
N SER A 280 13.54 9.38 -2.40
CA SER A 280 13.82 9.73 -3.79
C SER A 280 14.18 8.50 -4.61
N ALA A 281 13.15 7.74 -5.07
CA ALA A 281 13.33 6.51 -5.84
C ALA A 281 12.95 6.66 -7.33
N ALA A 282 12.49 7.84 -7.76
CA ALA A 282 12.19 8.11 -9.16
C ALA A 282 13.46 8.22 -10.01
N ALA A 283 13.39 7.72 -11.24
CA ALA A 283 14.41 7.94 -12.26
C ALA A 283 14.13 9.25 -12.98
N ILE A 284 14.46 10.37 -12.31
CA ILE A 284 14.29 11.72 -12.83
C ILE A 284 15.39 11.99 -13.84
N SER A 285 15.02 12.53 -15.00
CA SER A 285 15.98 12.93 -16.03
C SER A 285 16.85 14.08 -15.54
N ASP A 286 18.15 13.99 -15.79
CA ASP A 286 19.11 15.06 -15.53
C ASP A 286 19.15 16.10 -16.66
N TYR A 287 18.62 15.73 -17.83
CA TYR A 287 18.61 16.53 -19.05
C TYR A 287 17.29 16.36 -19.78
N ALA A 288 16.82 17.41 -20.42
CA ALA A 288 15.66 17.39 -21.32
C ALA A 288 15.96 18.18 -22.61
N PRO A 289 15.36 17.79 -23.75
CA PRO A 289 15.37 18.64 -24.94
C PRO A 289 14.44 19.83 -24.74
N GLU A 290 14.65 20.89 -25.52
CA GLU A 290 13.64 21.93 -25.70
C GLU A 290 12.55 21.35 -26.62
N PRO A 291 11.26 21.30 -26.18
CA PRO A 291 10.20 20.68 -26.97
C PRO A 291 9.96 21.39 -28.30
N TYR A 292 9.93 20.64 -29.37
CA TYR A 292 9.52 21.16 -30.67
C TYR A 292 7.99 21.23 -30.74
N LEU A 293 7.46 22.39 -31.12
CA LEU A 293 6.01 22.58 -31.30
C LEU A 293 5.53 21.87 -32.55
N GLY A 294 4.56 20.97 -32.43
CA GLY A 294 4.08 20.11 -33.49
C GLY A 294 4.95 18.85 -33.64
N LYS A 295 4.69 18.11 -34.71
CA LYS A 295 5.41 16.88 -35.07
C LYS A 295 6.65 17.23 -35.88
N ILE A 296 7.81 16.75 -35.49
CA ILE A 296 9.01 16.80 -36.32
C ILE A 296 8.80 15.94 -37.58
N GLU A 297 8.84 16.57 -38.75
CA GLU A 297 8.66 15.87 -40.02
C GLU A 297 9.79 14.85 -40.28
N SER A 298 9.44 13.75 -40.91
CA SER A 298 10.42 12.75 -41.36
C SER A 298 11.21 13.31 -42.54
N LYS A 299 12.54 13.32 -42.45
CA LYS A 299 13.47 13.74 -43.48
C LYS A 299 14.57 12.68 -43.59
N ASP A 300 15.18 12.57 -44.79
CA ASP A 300 16.30 11.67 -45.05
C ASP A 300 17.63 12.23 -44.48
N ALA A 301 17.58 12.93 -43.35
CA ALA A 301 18.70 13.55 -42.70
C ALA A 301 18.67 13.33 -41.17
N PRO A 302 19.83 13.23 -40.50
CA PRO A 302 19.88 13.13 -39.05
C PRO A 302 19.27 14.34 -38.36
N ILE A 303 18.65 14.11 -37.18
CA ILE A 303 18.14 15.15 -36.30
C ILE A 303 19.06 15.24 -35.09
N THR A 304 19.49 16.44 -34.75
CA THR A 304 20.26 16.72 -33.55
C THR A 304 19.35 17.27 -32.47
N LEU A 305 19.39 16.65 -31.28
CA LEU A 305 18.69 17.15 -30.09
C LEU A 305 19.73 17.74 -29.12
N THR A 306 19.52 18.98 -28.73
CA THR A 306 20.29 19.60 -27.65
C THR A 306 19.60 19.29 -26.34
N LEU A 307 20.32 18.67 -25.41
CA LEU A 307 19.80 18.31 -24.09
C LEU A 307 20.30 19.35 -23.05
N ASN A 308 19.36 20.10 -22.47
CA ASN A 308 19.62 21.08 -21.45
C ASN A 308 19.56 20.46 -20.05
N PRO A 309 20.44 20.84 -19.09
CA PRO A 309 20.40 20.32 -17.73
C PRO A 309 19.16 20.77 -16.99
N LEU A 310 18.55 19.82 -16.24
CA LEU A 310 17.39 20.08 -15.40
C LEU A 310 17.79 20.36 -13.94
N PRO A 311 17.01 21.15 -13.20
CA PRO A 311 17.21 21.36 -11.78
C PRO A 311 17.14 20.04 -11.00
N LYS A 312 18.02 19.83 -10.03
CA LYS A 312 18.03 18.64 -9.19
C LYS A 312 16.97 18.77 -8.08
N LEU A 313 15.94 17.91 -8.11
CA LEU A 313 14.87 17.89 -7.11
C LEU A 313 15.42 17.76 -5.69
N LEU A 314 16.36 16.83 -5.46
CA LEU A 314 16.90 16.56 -4.13
C LEU A 314 17.55 17.80 -3.49
N LYS A 315 18.22 18.66 -4.29
CA LYS A 315 18.79 19.93 -3.79
C LYS A 315 17.71 20.89 -3.29
N ARG A 316 16.57 20.92 -3.97
CA ARG A 316 15.43 21.76 -3.53
C ARG A 316 14.79 21.20 -2.25
N VAL A 317 14.72 19.87 -2.11
CA VAL A 317 14.18 19.22 -0.90
C VAL A 317 15.01 19.57 0.34
N PHE A 318 16.34 19.70 0.22
CA PHE A 318 17.21 20.08 1.34
C PHE A 318 16.88 21.46 1.95
N GLU A 319 16.23 22.33 1.19
CA GLU A 319 15.83 23.68 1.67
C GLU A 319 14.67 23.63 2.69
N PHE A 320 13.98 22.48 2.82
CA PHE A 320 12.76 22.35 3.63
C PHE A 320 12.92 21.55 4.93
N ASN A 321 14.13 21.16 5.29
CA ASN A 321 14.43 20.44 6.53
C ASN A 321 13.55 19.18 6.77
N VAL A 322 13.35 18.35 5.74
CA VAL A 322 12.74 17.02 5.91
C VAL A 322 13.62 16.19 6.83
N GLN A 323 13.04 15.57 7.86
CA GLN A 323 13.80 14.93 8.94
C GLN A 323 14.67 13.77 8.44
N THR A 324 14.13 12.93 7.55
CA THR A 324 14.83 11.75 7.04
C THR A 324 14.74 11.70 5.52
N ILE A 325 15.87 11.80 4.84
CA ILE A 325 15.94 11.77 3.37
C ILE A 325 16.71 10.53 2.91
N ILE A 326 16.08 9.76 2.02
CA ILE A 326 16.66 8.57 1.40
C ILE A 326 16.80 8.81 -0.10
N SER A 327 17.97 8.50 -0.64
CA SER A 327 18.24 8.59 -2.07
C SER A 327 18.59 7.24 -2.69
N PHE A 328 18.35 7.14 -4.00
CA PHE A 328 18.74 5.97 -4.78
C PHE A 328 19.89 6.33 -5.72
N LYS A 329 20.84 5.42 -5.87
CA LYS A 329 21.93 5.54 -6.83
C LYS A 329 21.99 4.30 -7.70
N LEU A 330 22.01 4.51 -9.00
CA LEU A 330 22.06 3.46 -10.00
C LEU A 330 23.36 3.57 -10.83
N GLY A 331 24.03 2.48 -11.08
CA GLY A 331 25.21 2.44 -11.93
C GLY A 331 26.24 1.42 -11.45
N GLU A 332 27.29 1.21 -12.25
CA GLU A 332 28.36 0.26 -11.91
C GLU A 332 29.20 0.74 -10.71
N THR A 333 29.26 2.05 -10.48
CA THR A 333 29.96 2.67 -9.35
C THR A 333 29.02 3.02 -8.19
N ALA A 334 27.76 2.56 -8.24
CA ALA A 334 26.71 3.01 -7.32
C ALA A 334 27.08 2.88 -5.83
N LEU A 335 27.76 1.80 -5.42
CA LEU A 335 28.22 1.63 -4.04
C LEU A 335 29.28 2.67 -3.64
N LYS A 336 30.27 2.91 -4.51
CA LYS A 336 31.30 3.93 -4.25
C LYS A 336 30.67 5.32 -4.15
N ASP A 337 29.76 5.61 -5.06
CA ASP A 337 29.03 6.88 -5.08
C ASP A 337 28.14 7.02 -3.83
N ALA A 338 27.48 5.95 -3.40
CA ALA A 338 26.66 5.93 -2.18
C ALA A 338 27.48 6.27 -0.93
N ARG A 339 28.64 5.65 -0.76
CA ARG A 339 29.56 5.95 0.35
C ARG A 339 30.02 7.42 0.32
N HIS A 340 30.35 7.94 -0.87
CA HIS A 340 30.72 9.34 -1.03
C HIS A 340 29.59 10.29 -0.67
N ILE A 341 28.36 10.00 -1.10
CA ILE A 341 27.16 10.80 -0.80
C ILE A 341 26.90 10.82 0.72
N ILE A 342 26.86 9.67 1.38
CA ILE A 342 26.63 9.56 2.84
C ILE A 342 27.67 10.36 3.62
N THR A 343 28.93 10.34 3.20
CA THR A 343 29.99 11.06 3.89
C THR A 343 29.91 12.58 3.69
N ASN A 344 29.53 13.04 2.50
CA ASN A 344 29.63 14.45 2.10
C ASN A 344 28.30 15.21 2.06
N THR A 345 27.16 14.54 2.31
CA THR A 345 25.82 15.13 2.26
C THR A 345 25.08 14.80 3.56
N PRO A 346 25.21 15.67 4.60
CA PRO A 346 24.65 15.41 5.93
C PRO A 346 23.11 15.30 5.92
N GLU A 347 22.42 15.87 4.95
CA GLU A 347 20.98 15.82 4.80
C GLU A 347 20.46 14.42 4.43
N ILE A 348 21.31 13.57 3.82
CA ILE A 348 20.92 12.22 3.41
C ILE A 348 21.26 11.23 4.53
N ALA A 349 20.20 10.57 5.03
CA ALA A 349 20.33 9.56 6.09
C ALA A 349 20.74 8.19 5.53
N MET A 350 20.31 7.86 4.30
CA MET A 350 20.54 6.56 3.66
C MET A 350 20.60 6.67 2.15
N VAL A 351 21.47 5.89 1.53
CA VAL A 351 21.55 5.73 0.07
C VAL A 351 21.37 4.26 -0.30
N ILE A 352 20.49 3.99 -1.25
CA ILE A 352 20.25 2.68 -1.83
C ILE A 352 21.07 2.57 -3.12
N ALA A 353 22.14 1.78 -3.11
CA ALA A 353 22.97 1.53 -4.29
C ALA A 353 22.43 0.32 -5.05
N ASN A 354 22.24 0.48 -6.35
CA ASN A 354 21.74 -0.55 -7.26
C ASN A 354 22.57 -0.57 -8.55
N THR A 355 22.68 -1.74 -9.18
CA THR A 355 23.38 -1.90 -10.47
C THR A 355 22.40 -1.91 -11.63
N THR A 356 22.88 -1.55 -12.82
CA THR A 356 22.06 -1.54 -14.05
C THR A 356 21.55 -2.92 -14.44
N SER A 357 22.25 -3.99 -14.05
CA SER A 357 21.84 -5.38 -14.27
C SER A 357 20.51 -5.76 -13.57
N ASN A 358 20.14 -5.05 -12.52
CA ASN A 358 18.90 -5.28 -11.78
C ASN A 358 17.69 -4.48 -12.33
N MET A 359 17.87 -3.67 -13.38
CA MET A 359 16.79 -2.92 -14.00
C MET A 359 15.82 -3.85 -14.73
N GLY A 360 14.52 -3.67 -14.47
CA GLY A 360 13.46 -4.44 -15.15
C GLY A 360 13.26 -5.88 -14.68
N GLY A 361 14.17 -6.44 -13.85
CA GLY A 361 14.04 -7.79 -13.29
C GLY A 361 12.99 -7.88 -12.18
N ALA A 362 12.39 -9.08 -12.02
CA ALA A 362 11.48 -9.40 -10.90
C ALA A 362 12.24 -9.53 -9.58
N THR A 363 13.50 -9.96 -9.62
CA THR A 363 14.41 -10.09 -8.48
C THR A 363 15.65 -9.25 -8.72
N GLY A 364 16.37 -8.93 -7.66
CA GLY A 364 17.61 -8.15 -7.74
C GLY A 364 18.39 -8.18 -6.43
N SER A 365 19.47 -7.40 -6.40
CA SER A 365 20.31 -7.17 -5.23
C SER A 365 20.55 -5.68 -5.08
N ILE A 366 20.43 -5.18 -3.87
CA ILE A 366 20.72 -3.79 -3.52
C ILE A 366 21.70 -3.75 -2.34
N GLN A 367 22.37 -2.62 -2.21
CA GLN A 367 23.15 -2.30 -1.01
C GLN A 367 22.53 -1.09 -0.33
N ILE A 368 22.20 -1.26 0.93
CA ILE A 368 21.65 -0.22 1.79
C ILE A 368 22.82 0.38 2.56
N CYS A 369 23.12 1.65 2.32
CA CYS A 369 24.23 2.35 2.94
C CYS A 369 23.71 3.46 3.85
N SER A 370 24.02 3.38 5.14
CA SER A 370 23.84 4.47 6.13
C SER A 370 25.20 4.85 6.72
N ARG A 371 25.25 5.80 7.66
CA ARG A 371 26.50 6.16 8.34
C ARG A 371 27.02 5.07 9.25
N SER A 372 26.13 4.28 9.85
CA SER A 372 26.47 3.23 10.82
C SER A 372 26.55 1.82 10.22
N LYS A 373 25.91 1.61 9.05
CA LYS A 373 25.65 0.25 8.55
C LYS A 373 25.68 0.18 7.02
N GLU A 374 26.18 -0.93 6.53
CA GLU A 374 26.10 -1.30 5.12
C GLU A 374 25.57 -2.74 5.02
N VAL A 375 24.46 -2.92 4.34
CA VAL A 375 23.76 -4.21 4.22
C VAL A 375 23.50 -4.53 2.76
N THR A 376 23.78 -5.76 2.35
CA THR A 376 23.38 -6.28 1.03
C THR A 376 22.11 -7.12 1.18
N VAL A 377 21.11 -6.80 0.39
CA VAL A 377 19.83 -7.51 0.36
C VAL A 377 19.59 -8.08 -1.02
N HIS A 378 19.11 -9.34 -1.07
CA HIS A 378 18.74 -10.04 -2.29
C HIS A 378 17.28 -10.49 -2.24
N GLY A 379 16.57 -10.41 -3.35
CA GLY A 379 15.19 -10.90 -3.40
C GLY A 379 14.32 -10.25 -4.46
N SER A 380 13.00 -10.46 -4.33
CA SER A 380 12.02 -9.74 -5.12
C SER A 380 11.99 -8.26 -4.74
N LYS A 381 11.41 -7.41 -5.61
CA LYS A 381 11.27 -5.98 -5.30
C LYS A 381 10.46 -5.72 -4.03
N GLU A 382 9.52 -6.60 -3.69
CA GLU A 382 8.80 -6.56 -2.42
C GLU A 382 9.75 -6.78 -1.23
N ILE A 383 10.59 -7.81 -1.27
CA ILE A 383 11.58 -8.11 -0.21
C ILE A 383 12.55 -6.94 -0.07
N LEU A 384 13.08 -6.44 -1.18
CA LEU A 384 14.00 -5.30 -1.17
C LEU A 384 13.33 -4.05 -0.54
N ALA A 385 12.11 -3.73 -0.93
CA ALA A 385 11.37 -2.60 -0.40
C ALA A 385 11.06 -2.75 1.11
N ARG A 386 10.66 -3.93 1.55
CA ARG A 386 10.43 -4.22 2.98
C ARG A 386 11.70 -4.02 3.79
N SER A 387 12.84 -4.55 3.32
CA SER A 387 14.14 -4.36 3.98
C SER A 387 14.54 -2.88 4.06
N ILE A 388 14.32 -2.11 2.98
CA ILE A 388 14.60 -0.68 2.98
C ILE A 388 13.73 0.04 4.03
N ILE A 389 12.43 -0.24 4.07
CA ILE A 389 11.51 0.40 5.02
C ILE A 389 11.84 0.01 6.46
N THR A 390 12.25 -1.23 6.73
CA THR A 390 12.74 -1.65 8.07
C THR A 390 13.94 -0.82 8.51
N GLU A 391 14.96 -0.68 7.66
CA GLU A 391 16.14 0.13 7.99
C GLU A 391 15.80 1.63 8.14
N ILE A 392 14.82 2.13 7.38
CA ILE A 392 14.32 3.51 7.51
C ILE A 392 13.63 3.71 8.87
N ALA A 393 12.79 2.75 9.29
CA ALA A 393 12.10 2.80 10.57
C ALA A 393 13.10 2.83 11.72
N ASP A 394 14.15 2.00 11.66
CA ASP A 394 15.22 1.96 12.67
C ASP A 394 15.95 3.30 12.77
N ILE A 395 16.32 3.91 11.64
CA ILE A 395 16.99 5.21 11.63
C ILE A 395 16.07 6.33 12.12
N HIS A 396 14.80 6.32 11.71
CA HIS A 396 13.83 7.35 12.08
C HIS A 396 13.52 7.33 13.58
N THR A 397 13.42 6.13 14.17
CA THR A 397 13.08 5.94 15.59
C THR A 397 14.26 6.18 16.52
N HIS A 398 15.47 5.75 16.15
CA HIS A 398 16.65 5.78 17.01
C HIS A 398 17.62 6.93 16.71
N GLY A 399 17.32 7.73 15.67
CA GLY A 399 18.23 8.76 15.17
C GLY A 399 19.39 8.17 14.37
N VAL A 400 20.05 9.01 13.57
CA VAL A 400 21.32 8.63 12.94
C VAL A 400 22.40 8.72 14.04
N LEU A 401 22.75 7.58 14.63
CA LEU A 401 23.90 7.48 15.54
C LEU A 401 25.22 7.68 14.80
#